data_985d2e40ef92925133cb0c8973c1ba2d
#
_entry.id   985d2e40ef92925133cb0c8973c1ba2d
#
_cell.length_a   1.000
_cell.length_b   1.000
_cell.length_c   1.000
_cell.angle_alpha   90.00
_cell.angle_beta   90.00
_cell.angle_gamma   90.00
#
_symmetry.space_group_name_H-M   'P 1'
#
loop_
_entity.id
_entity.type
_entity.pdbx_description
1 polymer ?
#
loop_
_entity_poly.entity_id
_entity_poly.type
_entity_poly.pdbx_seq_one_letter_code
_entity_poly.pdbx_strand_id
1 'polypeptide(L)'
;MTKTHPVKQAKAQSALLTTIDKQIEALQAKRTTMMRKRRETIGLLCERAGLHLIDADVAVIEEALREVVQRFQNAGPSHAAPRKRSDAS
;
A
#
# COMPACT_ATOMS: atom_id res chain seq x y z
N MET A 1 -26.13 -9.61 -39.58
CA MET A 1 -26.01 -9.60 -39.06
C MET A 1 -25.95 -9.44 -38.08
N THR A 2 -25.72 -9.22 -37.69
CA THR A 2 -25.62 -9.06 -36.82
C THR A 2 -25.61 -9.29 -36.02
N LYS A 3 -25.67 -9.42 -35.84
CA LYS A 3 -25.40 -9.43 -35.05
C LYS A 3 -25.64 -9.66 -33.78
N THR A 4 -24.95 -9.25 -33.19
CA THR A 4 -25.01 -9.39 -31.76
C THR A 4 -26.28 -8.77 -31.24
N HIS A 5 -27.06 -9.52 -30.52
CA HIS A 5 -28.30 -9.01 -29.96
C HIS A 5 -27.95 -8.03 -28.81
N PRO A 6 -28.50 -6.80 -28.80
CA PRO A 6 -28.15 -5.83 -27.77
C PRO A 6 -28.41 -6.30 -26.33
N VAL A 7 -29.51 -7.04 -26.12
CA VAL A 7 -29.81 -7.56 -24.78
C VAL A 7 -28.78 -8.54 -24.32
N LYS A 8 -28.31 -9.39 -25.21
CA LYS A 8 -27.25 -10.35 -24.89
C LYS A 8 -25.96 -9.65 -24.55
N GLN A 9 -25.62 -8.62 -25.31
CA GLN A 9 -24.43 -7.86 -25.04
C GLN A 9 -24.50 -7.18 -23.67
N ALA A 10 -25.67 -6.62 -23.36
CA ALA A 10 -25.83 -5.96 -22.09
C ALA A 10 -25.68 -6.93 -20.92
N LYS A 11 -26.22 -8.14 -21.06
CA LYS A 11 -26.08 -9.16 -20.03
C LYS A 11 -24.64 -9.61 -19.87
N ALA A 12 -23.94 -9.82 -20.99
CA ALA A 12 -22.54 -10.25 -20.94
C ALA A 12 -21.69 -9.17 -20.30
N GLN A 13 -21.93 -7.91 -20.65
CA GLN A 13 -21.20 -6.80 -20.06
C GLN A 13 -21.48 -6.68 -18.56
N SER A 14 -22.74 -6.88 -18.19
CA SER A 14 -23.12 -6.81 -16.79
C SER A 14 -22.45 -7.92 -15.99
N ALA A 15 -22.38 -9.13 -16.53
CA ALA A 15 -21.69 -10.24 -15.87
C ALA A 15 -20.21 -9.96 -15.72
N LEU A 16 -19.60 -9.38 -16.75
CA LEU A 16 -18.19 -9.03 -16.68
C LEU A 16 -17.94 -7.96 -15.64
N LEU A 17 -18.80 -6.97 -15.57
CA LEU A 17 -18.68 -5.90 -14.57
C LEU A 17 -18.81 -6.47 -13.16
N THR A 18 -19.74 -7.38 -12.95
CA THR A 18 -19.88 -8.02 -11.66
C THR A 18 -18.62 -8.80 -11.27
N THR A 19 -18.04 -9.51 -12.22
CA THR A 19 -16.80 -10.25 -11.99
C THR A 19 -15.67 -9.30 -11.64
N ILE A 20 -15.56 -8.20 -12.38
CA ILE A 20 -14.52 -7.20 -12.11
C ILE A 20 -14.73 -6.58 -10.72
N ASP A 21 -15.98 -6.27 -10.37
CA ASP A 21 -16.28 -5.71 -9.07
C ASP A 21 -15.86 -6.65 -7.94
N LYS A 22 -16.11 -7.95 -8.11
CA LYS A 22 -15.69 -8.93 -7.12
C LYS A 22 -14.17 -9.01 -7.02
N GLN A 23 -13.49 -8.91 -8.14
CA GLN A 23 -12.03 -8.91 -8.15
C GLN A 23 -11.49 -7.67 -7.44
N ILE A 24 -12.11 -6.53 -7.68
CA ILE A 24 -11.72 -5.28 -7.01
C ILE A 24 -11.92 -5.41 -5.51
N GLU A 25 -13.06 -5.95 -5.08
CA GLU A 25 -13.32 -6.17 -3.66
C GLU A 25 -12.27 -7.06 -3.03
N ALA A 26 -11.93 -8.15 -3.71
CA ALA A 26 -10.93 -9.09 -3.20
C ALA A 26 -9.57 -8.43 -3.08
N LEU A 27 -9.21 -7.62 -4.08
CA LEU A 27 -7.93 -6.92 -4.05
C LEU A 27 -7.90 -5.84 -2.98
N GLN A 28 -9.03 -5.15 -2.78
CA GLN A 28 -9.12 -4.15 -1.72
C GLN A 28 -8.98 -4.78 -0.34
N ALA A 29 -9.64 -5.93 -0.14
CA ALA A 29 -9.52 -6.66 1.12
C ALA A 29 -8.09 -7.11 1.36
N LYS A 30 -7.44 -7.60 0.31
CA LYS A 30 -6.06 -8.02 0.39
C LYS A 30 -5.15 -6.84 0.71
N ARG A 31 -5.39 -5.70 0.08
CA ARG A 31 -4.62 -4.50 0.33
C ARG A 31 -4.76 -4.06 1.78
N THR A 32 -5.98 -4.09 2.30
CA THR A 32 -6.24 -3.72 3.70
C THR A 32 -5.45 -4.62 4.64
N THR A 33 -5.46 -5.93 4.39
CA THR A 33 -4.72 -6.88 5.20
C THR A 33 -3.22 -6.63 5.13
N MET A 34 -2.72 -6.39 3.93
CA MET A 34 -1.29 -6.13 3.75
C MET A 34 -0.88 -4.83 4.44
N MET A 35 -1.72 -3.80 4.35
CA MET A 35 -1.42 -2.53 5.01
C MET A 35 -1.40 -2.67 6.52
N ARG A 36 -2.31 -3.49 7.06
CA ARG A 36 -2.30 -3.74 8.50
C ARG A 36 -1.00 -4.43 8.91
N LYS A 37 -0.60 -5.44 8.18
CA LYS A 37 0.66 -6.14 8.45
C LYS A 37 1.84 -5.21 8.37
N ARG A 38 1.83 -4.33 7.38
CA ARG A 38 2.92 -3.37 7.23
C ARG A 38 2.98 -2.41 8.41
N ARG A 39 1.83 -1.95 8.88
CA ARG A 39 1.79 -1.09 10.07
C ARG A 39 2.35 -1.80 11.28
N GLU A 40 2.01 -3.08 11.46
CA GLU A 40 2.53 -3.86 12.55
C GLU A 40 4.05 -4.02 12.47
N THR A 41 4.54 -4.28 11.27
CA THR A 41 5.98 -4.42 11.04
C THR A 41 6.70 -3.11 11.36
N ILE A 42 6.16 -1.99 10.88
CA ILE A 42 6.77 -0.69 11.14
C ILE A 42 6.74 -0.37 12.63
N GLY A 43 5.64 -0.73 13.32
CA GLY A 43 5.57 -0.55 14.75
C GLY A 43 6.67 -1.31 15.47
N LEU A 44 6.91 -2.56 15.07
CA LEU A 44 7.98 -3.35 15.65
C LEU A 44 9.35 -2.75 15.37
N LEU A 45 9.55 -2.22 14.16
CA LEU A 45 10.81 -1.56 13.84
C LEU A 45 11.03 -0.32 14.68
N CYS A 46 9.97 0.44 14.92
CA CYS A 46 10.05 1.60 15.80
C CYS A 46 10.42 1.19 17.22
N GLU A 47 9.85 0.08 17.69
CA GLU A 47 10.20 -0.46 19.00
C GLU A 47 11.68 -0.84 19.06
N ARG A 48 12.16 -1.53 18.05
CA ARG A 48 13.56 -1.93 17.99
C ARG A 48 14.49 -0.73 17.98
N ALA A 49 14.08 0.34 17.34
CA ALA A 49 14.85 1.56 17.28
C ALA A 49 14.81 2.32 18.60
N GLY A 50 13.93 1.91 19.51
CA GLY A 50 13.84 2.56 20.82
C GLY A 50 12.93 3.78 20.83
N LEU A 51 12.12 3.94 19.79
CA LEU A 51 11.26 5.13 19.69
C LEU A 51 10.27 5.21 20.84
N HIS A 52 9.79 4.07 21.32
CA HIS A 52 8.83 4.04 22.42
C HIS A 52 9.45 4.44 23.76
N LEU A 53 10.77 4.50 23.84
CA LEU A 53 11.47 4.88 25.06
C LEU A 53 11.85 6.38 25.09
N ILE A 54 11.57 7.08 24.01
CA ILE A 54 11.90 8.50 23.91
C ILE A 54 10.94 9.30 24.77
N ASP A 55 11.51 10.15 25.61
CA ASP A 55 10.72 11.02 26.46
C ASP A 55 10.41 12.32 25.71
N ALA A 56 9.48 12.22 24.78
CA ALA A 56 9.07 13.35 23.97
C ALA A 56 7.57 13.30 23.77
N ASP A 57 7.01 14.47 23.54
CA ASP A 57 5.59 14.61 23.26
C ASP A 57 5.25 13.89 21.95
N VAL A 58 4.06 13.33 21.88
CA VAL A 58 3.61 12.64 20.68
C VAL A 58 3.69 13.56 19.46
N ALA A 59 3.35 14.84 19.63
CA ALA A 59 3.42 15.80 18.53
C ALA A 59 4.83 15.95 17.99
N VAL A 60 5.82 15.92 18.86
CA VAL A 60 7.22 16.05 18.46
C VAL A 60 7.66 14.81 17.70
N ILE A 61 7.26 13.64 18.18
CA ILE A 61 7.58 12.38 17.51
C ILE A 61 6.91 12.33 16.14
N GLU A 62 5.66 12.76 16.06
CA GLU A 62 4.94 12.77 14.81
C GLU A 62 5.62 13.68 13.78
N GLU A 63 6.08 14.83 14.21
CA GLU A 63 6.78 15.75 13.32
C GLU A 63 8.08 15.14 12.80
N ALA A 64 8.83 14.49 13.67
CA ALA A 64 10.07 13.82 13.26
C ALA A 64 9.80 12.72 12.25
N LEU A 65 8.72 11.97 12.47
CA LEU A 65 8.35 10.91 11.55
C LEU A 65 7.91 11.46 10.20
N ARG A 66 7.26 12.61 10.18
CA ARG A 66 6.91 13.26 8.91
C ARG A 66 8.15 13.61 8.12
N GLU A 67 9.19 14.05 8.80
CA GLU A 67 10.46 14.35 8.14
C GLU A 67 11.08 13.09 7.54
N VAL A 68 10.98 11.97 8.25
CA VAL A 68 11.46 10.70 7.73
C VAL A 68 10.70 10.31 6.46
N VAL A 69 9.38 10.46 6.48
CA VAL A 69 8.56 10.18 5.30
C VAL A 69 8.96 11.07 4.14
N GLN A 70 9.20 12.36 4.42
CA GLN A 70 9.66 13.30 3.40
C GLN A 70 10.95 12.82 2.75
N ARG A 71 11.88 12.35 3.56
CA ARG A 71 13.15 11.84 3.06
C ARG A 71 12.96 10.71 2.06
N PHE A 72 12.09 9.76 2.40
CA PHE A 72 11.83 8.62 1.52
C PHE A 72 11.14 9.07 0.24
N GLN A 73 10.21 9.99 0.34
CA GLN A 73 9.52 10.50 -0.84
C GLN A 73 10.48 11.23 -1.77
N ASN A 74 11.37 12.01 -1.21
CA ASN A 74 12.35 12.76 -2.00
C ASN A 74 13.37 11.84 -2.64
N ALA A 75 13.69 10.73 -1.99
CA ALA A 75 14.64 9.78 -2.54
C ALA A 75 14.07 8.96 -3.69
N GLY A 76 12.74 8.79 -3.71
CA GLY A 76 12.07 8.09 -4.79
C GLY A 76 12.12 6.58 -4.67
N PRO A 77 11.51 5.88 -5.64
CA PRO A 77 11.39 4.43 -5.57
C PRO A 77 12.70 3.68 -5.57
N SER A 78 13.71 4.18 -6.27
CA SER A 78 15.00 3.48 -6.34
C SER A 78 15.66 3.40 -4.98
N HIS A 79 15.43 4.39 -4.13
CA HIS A 79 15.94 4.36 -2.76
C HIS A 79 15.27 3.25 -1.95
N ALA A 80 14.00 3.07 -2.16
CA ALA A 80 13.24 2.06 -1.44
C ALA A 80 13.67 0.67 -1.86
N ALA A 81 14.10 0.52 -3.08
CA ALA A 81 14.47 -0.78 -3.62
C ALA A 81 15.76 -1.31 -3.08
N PRO A 82 16.71 -0.67 -2.70
CA PRO A 82 17.92 -1.25 -2.41
C PRO A 82 18.43 -1.88 -1.32
N ARG A 83 18.21 -2.27 -1.56
CA ARG A 83 18.69 -2.76 -1.09
C ARG A 83 19.59 -3.28 -1.51
N LYS A 84 19.75 -3.21 -2.13
CA LYS A 84 20.51 -3.59 -2.73
C LYS A 84 21.60 -3.23 -2.78
N ARG A 85 21.60 -2.76 -2.53
CA ARG A 85 22.40 -2.45 -2.62
C ARG A 85 23.32 -2.52 -2.38
N SER A 86 23.29 -2.62 -2.15
CA SER A 86 23.95 -2.68 -1.99
C SER A 86 24.77 -2.95 -2.32
N ASP A 87 24.60 -3.09 -2.68
CA ASP A 87 25.15 -3.42 -3.14
C ASP A 87 25.95 -3.33 -3.49
N ALA A 88 26.00 -3.30 -3.61
CA ALA A 88 26.56 -3.20 -4.04
C ALA A 88 27.18 -2.83 -4.39
N SER A 89 27.30 -2.79 -4.37
CA SER A 89 27.59 -2.44 -4.75
C SER A 89 27.75 -2.14 -4.76
#